data_f6d2bc3f7c93b8f26f402644836ff6ce
#
_entry.id   f6d2bc3f7c93b8f26f402644836ff6ce
#
_cell.length_a   1.000
_cell.length_b   1.000
_cell.length_c   1.000
_cell.angle_alpha   90.00
_cell.angle_beta   90.00
_cell.angle_gamma   90.00
#
_symmetry.space_group_name_H-M   'P 1'
#
loop_
_entity.id
_entity.type
_entity.pdbx_description
1 polymer ?
#
loop_
_entity_poly.entity_id
_entity_poly.type
_entity_poly.pdbx_seq_one_letter_code
_entity_poly.pdbx_strand_id
1 'polypeptide(L)'
;MQTGSKNSKGFNVSFGPSLRLGVLGGGQLGRMMIQSAVDFDVRVEVMDPNADAPCRHLTSRFMQGDLQNSKDVVAFGSELDVITIEIEHVSVDGLRELESKGVRVIPKPDHLAIIQDKGKQKAFFAENNIPTSPFQLIGGASEVKKMGLPIVQKMRTGGYDGKGVVVLKSEADLDRAFDVPSVLEHAVDIDKELSVIVARNSRGEIECFPVVEAVFDPVANLVDYLIAPADISPEQAKDAAILAIRVAEAMDFEGLVAVELFLDRDGNLLVNELAPRTHNSGHHTIEANRTSQFEQHLRAVLDLPLGTTEAVFPAAAMVNLVGSAEALGTPIYSGLDSSLNTPGIHPHLYGKSAVKPFRKMGH
;
A
#
# COMPACT_ATOMS: atom_id res chain seq x y z
N MET A 1 8.17 -47.57 -0.79
CA MET A 1 8.97 -46.33 -0.66
C MET A 1 8.03 -45.20 -0.34
N GLN A 2 7.96 -44.80 0.94
CA GLN A 2 7.14 -43.69 1.40
C GLN A 2 7.95 -42.41 1.15
N THR A 3 7.51 -41.58 0.21
CA THR A 3 8.03 -40.24 0.04
C THR A 3 7.40 -39.35 1.10
N GLY A 4 8.18 -38.97 2.10
CA GLY A 4 7.76 -38.10 3.17
C GLY A 4 7.38 -36.72 2.63
N SER A 5 6.09 -36.40 2.71
CA SER A 5 5.54 -35.07 2.62
C SER A 5 6.14 -34.22 3.75
N LYS A 6 6.88 -33.18 3.41
CA LYS A 6 7.26 -32.14 4.38
C LYS A 6 5.97 -31.46 4.83
N ASN A 7 5.55 -31.69 6.07
CA ASN A 7 4.49 -30.97 6.74
C ASN A 7 4.84 -29.47 6.74
N SER A 8 4.21 -28.71 5.88
CA SER A 8 4.01 -27.29 6.11
C SER A 8 3.11 -27.20 7.36
N LYS A 9 3.65 -26.71 8.48
CA LYS A 9 2.83 -26.36 9.65
C LYS A 9 1.95 -25.17 9.23
N GLY A 10 0.76 -25.47 8.69
CA GLY A 10 -0.26 -24.48 8.47
C GLY A 10 -0.62 -23.86 9.82
N PHE A 11 -0.68 -22.56 9.86
CA PHE A 11 -1.16 -21.81 11.01
C PHE A 11 -2.67 -22.10 11.14
N ASN A 12 -3.05 -22.97 12.08
CA ASN A 12 -4.44 -23.24 12.38
C ASN A 12 -5.00 -22.09 13.21
N VAL A 13 -5.56 -21.07 12.56
CA VAL A 13 -6.32 -20.03 13.24
C VAL A 13 -7.64 -20.64 13.69
N SER A 14 -7.84 -20.76 14.97
CA SER A 14 -9.16 -21.05 15.53
C SER A 14 -9.97 -19.77 15.50
N PHE A 15 -10.89 -19.64 14.53
CA PHE A 15 -11.80 -18.51 14.47
C PHE A 15 -12.69 -18.49 15.72
N GLY A 16 -12.77 -17.34 16.35
CA GLY A 16 -13.59 -17.13 17.53
C GLY A 16 -13.17 -15.91 18.34
N PRO A 17 -13.86 -15.62 19.43
CA PRO A 17 -13.63 -14.42 20.23
C PRO A 17 -12.24 -14.34 20.89
N SER A 18 -11.45 -15.41 20.82
CA SER A 18 -10.08 -15.46 21.32
C SER A 18 -9.04 -14.99 20.31
N LEU A 19 -9.37 -14.92 19.01
CA LEU A 19 -8.45 -14.45 17.97
C LEU A 19 -8.16 -12.95 18.13
N ARG A 20 -6.89 -12.60 18.27
CA ARG A 20 -6.44 -11.23 18.47
C ARG A 20 -5.60 -10.78 17.26
N LEU A 21 -6.20 -9.94 16.41
CA LEU A 21 -5.53 -9.33 15.26
C LEU A 21 -5.12 -7.91 15.60
N GLY A 22 -3.83 -7.60 15.51
CA GLY A 22 -3.30 -6.26 15.66
C GLY A 22 -3.05 -5.57 14.34
N VAL A 23 -3.26 -4.25 14.31
CA VAL A 23 -2.93 -3.39 13.17
C VAL A 23 -2.06 -2.23 13.64
N LEU A 24 -0.89 -2.07 13.02
CA LEU A 24 -0.03 -0.91 13.22
C LEU A 24 -0.44 0.20 12.27
N GLY A 25 -0.91 1.30 12.85
CA GLY A 25 -1.56 2.40 12.17
C GLY A 25 -3.08 2.35 12.32
N GLY A 26 -3.67 3.51 12.62
CA GLY A 26 -5.10 3.66 12.91
C GLY A 26 -5.80 4.63 11.97
N GLY A 27 -5.30 4.82 10.75
CA GLY A 27 -5.84 5.70 9.74
C GLY A 27 -7.05 5.12 8.99
N GLN A 28 -7.26 5.64 7.78
CA GLN A 28 -8.42 5.24 6.95
C GLN A 28 -8.35 3.78 6.48
N LEU A 29 -7.17 3.26 6.21
CA LEU A 29 -7.02 1.87 5.73
C LEU A 29 -7.37 0.89 6.85
N GLY A 30 -6.85 1.15 8.07
CA GLY A 30 -7.23 0.39 9.26
C GLY A 30 -8.72 0.47 9.55
N ARG A 31 -9.34 1.66 9.39
CA ARG A 31 -10.79 1.84 9.54
C ARG A 31 -11.58 0.93 8.57
N MET A 32 -11.26 0.93 7.29
CA MET A 32 -11.94 0.09 6.29
C MET A 32 -11.64 -1.40 6.50
N MET A 33 -10.44 -1.75 7.00
CA MET A 33 -10.11 -3.12 7.39
C MET A 33 -10.98 -3.59 8.57
N ILE A 34 -11.19 -2.75 9.59
CA ILE A 34 -12.08 -3.06 10.73
C ILE A 34 -13.52 -3.32 10.22
N GLN A 35 -14.02 -2.51 9.28
CA GLN A 35 -15.35 -2.72 8.70
C GLN A 35 -15.49 -4.12 8.09
N SER A 36 -14.50 -4.58 7.31
CA SER A 36 -14.49 -5.94 6.78
C SER A 36 -14.29 -7.01 7.87
N ALA A 37 -13.53 -6.71 8.93
CA ALA A 37 -13.29 -7.66 10.02
C ALA A 37 -14.55 -7.96 10.86
N VAL A 38 -15.49 -7.01 10.92
CA VAL A 38 -16.79 -7.20 11.61
C VAL A 38 -17.58 -8.36 10.99
N ASP A 39 -17.56 -8.50 9.67
CA ASP A 39 -18.28 -9.59 8.96
C ASP A 39 -17.73 -10.98 9.30
N PHE A 40 -16.46 -11.05 9.74
CA PHE A 40 -15.80 -12.29 10.17
C PHE A 40 -15.81 -12.50 11.70
N ASP A 41 -16.47 -11.64 12.48
CA ASP A 41 -16.41 -11.61 13.94
C ASP A 41 -14.96 -11.56 14.49
N VAL A 42 -14.06 -10.89 13.74
CA VAL A 42 -12.66 -10.72 14.11
C VAL A 42 -12.47 -9.41 14.86
N ARG A 43 -11.95 -9.51 16.09
CA ARG A 43 -11.63 -8.35 16.92
C ARG A 43 -10.28 -7.77 16.52
N VAL A 44 -10.30 -6.52 16.07
CA VAL A 44 -9.09 -5.79 15.68
C VAL A 44 -8.64 -4.90 16.85
N GLU A 45 -7.37 -5.01 17.21
CA GLU A 45 -6.67 -4.07 18.09
C GLU A 45 -5.79 -3.15 17.25
N VAL A 46 -5.65 -1.89 17.64
CA VAL A 46 -4.92 -0.88 16.84
C VAL A 46 -3.94 -0.11 17.71
N MET A 47 -2.74 0.12 17.15
CA MET A 47 -1.78 1.08 17.71
C MET A 47 -1.54 2.23 16.73
N ASP A 48 -1.61 3.48 17.23
CA ASP A 48 -1.36 4.68 16.42
C ASP A 48 -0.80 5.81 17.32
N PRO A 49 0.13 6.64 16.85
CA PRO A 49 0.65 7.78 17.61
C PRO A 49 -0.39 8.86 17.85
N ASN A 50 -1.40 8.99 16.98
CA ASN A 50 -2.46 9.98 17.11
C ASN A 50 -3.58 9.45 18.00
N ALA A 51 -3.79 10.07 19.15
CA ALA A 51 -4.89 9.74 20.06
C ALA A 51 -6.28 9.83 19.40
N ASP A 52 -6.44 10.67 18.37
CA ASP A 52 -7.68 10.87 17.61
C ASP A 52 -7.65 10.15 16.25
N ALA A 53 -6.96 9.02 16.16
CA ALA A 53 -6.92 8.23 14.95
C ALA A 53 -8.31 7.75 14.52
N PRO A 54 -8.61 7.66 13.21
CA PRO A 54 -9.89 7.18 12.68
C PRO A 54 -10.39 5.85 13.25
N CYS A 55 -9.48 4.97 13.67
CA CYS A 55 -9.82 3.66 14.24
C CYS A 55 -10.17 3.69 15.72
N ARG A 56 -9.86 4.77 16.46
CA ARG A 56 -9.93 4.80 17.94
C ARG A 56 -11.22 4.24 18.52
N HIS A 57 -12.36 4.62 17.94
CA HIS A 57 -13.68 4.25 18.45
C HIS A 57 -14.29 3.03 17.75
N LEU A 58 -13.55 2.38 16.87
CA LEU A 58 -14.00 1.21 16.09
C LEU A 58 -13.27 -0.06 16.49
N THR A 59 -12.14 0.07 17.16
CA THR A 59 -11.28 -1.05 17.55
C THR A 59 -11.68 -1.62 18.91
N SER A 60 -11.42 -2.90 19.15
CA SER A 60 -11.64 -3.54 20.43
C SER A 60 -10.66 -3.08 21.53
N ARG A 61 -9.46 -2.67 21.13
CA ARG A 61 -8.43 -2.06 21.99
C ARG A 61 -7.63 -1.06 21.17
N PHE A 62 -7.48 0.16 21.68
CA PHE A 62 -6.62 1.19 21.11
C PHE A 62 -5.43 1.46 22.03
N MET A 63 -4.23 1.41 21.48
CA MET A 63 -3.00 1.80 22.18
C MET A 63 -2.39 3.00 21.49
N GLN A 64 -2.19 4.09 22.22
CA GLN A 64 -1.39 5.20 21.72
C GLN A 64 0.10 4.86 21.89
N GLY A 65 0.88 4.88 20.80
CA GLY A 65 2.30 4.55 20.80
C GLY A 65 3.00 4.93 19.53
N ASP A 66 4.32 5.02 19.55
CA ASP A 66 5.14 5.32 18.39
C ASP A 66 5.38 4.06 17.56
N LEU A 67 4.88 4.05 16.33
CA LEU A 67 5.01 2.93 15.40
C LEU A 67 6.46 2.61 15.02
N GLN A 68 7.38 3.56 15.15
CA GLN A 68 8.80 3.38 14.86
C GLN A 68 9.61 2.97 16.10
N ASN A 69 9.02 3.04 17.28
CA ASN A 69 9.65 2.58 18.52
C ASN A 69 9.46 1.06 18.70
N SER A 70 10.55 0.30 18.64
CA SER A 70 10.51 -1.16 18.79
C SER A 70 9.87 -1.62 20.09
N LYS A 71 10.08 -0.91 21.20
CA LYS A 71 9.51 -1.26 22.52
C LYS A 71 7.99 -1.09 22.53
N ASP A 72 7.46 -0.02 21.90
CA ASP A 72 6.03 0.22 21.81
C ASP A 72 5.36 -0.85 20.94
N VAL A 73 5.98 -1.18 19.78
CA VAL A 73 5.50 -2.24 18.88
C VAL A 73 5.47 -3.60 19.60
N VAL A 74 6.53 -3.94 20.34
CA VAL A 74 6.60 -5.18 21.10
C VAL A 74 5.59 -5.20 22.24
N ALA A 75 5.45 -4.11 22.99
CA ALA A 75 4.46 -4.00 24.06
C ALA A 75 3.02 -4.15 23.55
N PHE A 76 2.73 -3.60 22.37
CA PHE A 76 1.42 -3.75 21.72
C PHE A 76 1.18 -5.18 21.24
N GLY A 77 2.17 -5.78 20.56
CA GLY A 77 2.01 -7.02 19.82
C GLY A 77 2.20 -8.32 20.62
N SER A 78 2.80 -8.28 21.82
CA SER A 78 3.24 -9.48 22.54
C SER A 78 2.12 -10.47 22.92
N GLU A 79 0.88 -10.00 22.97
CA GLU A 79 -0.28 -10.84 23.32
C GLU A 79 -1.18 -11.12 22.10
N LEU A 80 -0.77 -10.71 20.90
CA LEU A 80 -1.53 -10.90 19.68
C LEU A 80 -1.19 -12.24 19.02
N ASP A 81 -2.14 -12.80 18.31
CA ASP A 81 -1.93 -13.98 17.47
C ASP A 81 -1.33 -13.59 16.11
N VAL A 82 -1.86 -12.49 15.55
CA VAL A 82 -1.45 -11.97 14.23
C VAL A 82 -1.29 -10.45 14.32
N ILE A 83 -0.28 -9.91 13.66
CA ILE A 83 -0.10 -8.48 13.50
C ILE A 83 0.12 -8.12 12.03
N THR A 84 -0.56 -7.07 11.59
CA THR A 84 -0.41 -6.49 10.25
C THR A 84 -0.25 -4.97 10.32
N ILE A 85 -0.11 -4.33 9.18
CA ILE A 85 0.14 -2.89 9.07
C ILE A 85 -0.91 -2.20 8.19
N GLU A 86 -1.16 -0.93 8.46
CA GLU A 86 -1.87 -0.03 7.51
C GLU A 86 -0.95 1.06 6.96
N ILE A 87 0.26 1.17 7.49
CA ILE A 87 1.29 2.12 7.08
C ILE A 87 2.66 1.45 7.11
N GLU A 88 3.54 1.77 6.15
CA GLU A 88 4.86 1.14 6.03
C GLU A 88 5.87 1.60 7.09
N HIS A 89 5.73 2.82 7.62
CA HIS A 89 6.69 3.43 8.54
C HIS A 89 6.53 2.88 9.96
N VAL A 90 6.89 1.62 10.16
CA VAL A 90 6.84 0.91 11.44
C VAL A 90 8.19 0.29 11.75
N SER A 91 8.43 -0.04 13.03
CA SER A 91 9.68 -0.64 13.48
C SER A 91 9.83 -2.08 12.99
N VAL A 92 10.72 -2.30 12.02
CA VAL A 92 11.09 -3.64 11.56
C VAL A 92 11.68 -4.48 12.67
N ASP A 93 12.51 -3.88 13.53
CA ASP A 93 13.16 -4.60 14.65
C ASP A 93 12.12 -5.05 15.69
N GLY A 94 11.12 -4.21 15.98
CA GLY A 94 10.01 -4.59 16.85
C GLY A 94 9.19 -5.75 16.27
N LEU A 95 8.95 -5.73 14.97
CA LEU A 95 8.25 -6.81 14.25
C LEU A 95 9.06 -8.11 14.24
N ARG A 96 10.38 -8.08 14.05
CA ARG A 96 11.27 -9.26 14.14
C ARG A 96 11.26 -9.85 15.54
N GLU A 97 11.27 -9.01 16.57
CA GLU A 97 11.17 -9.48 17.95
C GLU A 97 9.84 -10.19 18.22
N LEU A 98 8.71 -9.65 17.71
CA LEU A 98 7.40 -10.30 17.82
C LEU A 98 7.37 -11.65 17.08
N GLU A 99 7.89 -11.70 15.85
CA GLU A 99 8.00 -12.93 15.07
C GLU A 99 8.82 -14.00 15.83
N SER A 100 9.95 -13.61 16.46
CA SER A 100 10.78 -14.50 17.28
C SER A 100 10.05 -15.04 18.53
N LYS A 101 9.04 -14.31 19.00
CA LYS A 101 8.16 -14.70 20.12
C LYS A 101 6.95 -15.54 19.68
N GLY A 102 6.82 -15.82 18.39
CA GLY A 102 5.77 -16.66 17.83
C GLY A 102 4.51 -15.91 17.37
N VAL A 103 4.49 -14.58 17.39
CA VAL A 103 3.43 -13.78 16.78
C VAL A 103 3.54 -13.88 15.26
N ARG A 104 2.43 -14.14 14.57
CA ARG A 104 2.42 -14.11 13.12
C ARG A 104 2.46 -12.67 12.61
N VAL A 105 3.52 -12.29 11.90
CA VAL A 105 3.74 -10.94 11.38
C VAL A 105 3.57 -10.92 9.87
N ILE A 106 2.61 -10.15 9.35
CA ILE A 106 2.35 -10.01 7.92
C ILE A 106 2.13 -8.53 7.56
N PRO A 107 2.92 -7.99 6.63
CA PRO A 107 3.99 -8.64 5.85
C PRO A 107 5.18 -9.03 6.73
N LYS A 108 5.99 -10.01 6.25
CA LYS A 108 7.23 -10.42 6.94
C LYS A 108 8.14 -9.20 7.15
N PRO A 109 8.80 -9.08 8.31
CA PRO A 109 9.66 -7.93 8.62
C PRO A 109 10.74 -7.66 7.58
N ASP A 110 11.30 -8.71 6.97
CA ASP A 110 12.35 -8.58 5.96
C ASP A 110 11.83 -8.00 4.64
N HIS A 111 10.59 -8.33 4.25
CA HIS A 111 9.93 -7.70 3.09
C HIS A 111 9.70 -6.21 3.33
N LEU A 112 9.26 -5.87 4.55
CA LEU A 112 9.06 -4.48 4.94
C LEU A 112 10.39 -3.69 4.93
N ALA A 113 11.49 -4.30 5.40
CA ALA A 113 12.82 -3.70 5.35
C ALA A 113 13.33 -3.41 3.93
N ILE A 114 12.91 -4.21 2.95
CA ILE A 114 13.17 -3.95 1.53
C ILE A 114 12.33 -2.77 1.05
N ILE A 115 11.04 -2.75 1.39
CA ILE A 115 10.08 -1.77 0.87
C ILE A 115 10.29 -0.38 1.49
N GLN A 116 10.70 -0.31 2.77
CA GLN A 116 11.00 0.96 3.44
C GLN A 116 12.23 1.69 2.88
N ASP A 117 13.10 1.01 2.14
CA ASP A 117 14.30 1.59 1.52
C ASP A 117 14.21 1.44 -0.01
N LYS A 118 13.93 2.53 -0.71
CA LYS A 118 13.81 2.53 -2.18
C LYS A 118 15.07 2.00 -2.88
N GLY A 119 16.25 2.17 -2.27
CA GLY A 119 17.49 1.60 -2.81
C GLY A 119 17.53 0.08 -2.71
N LYS A 120 17.09 -0.50 -1.58
CA LYS A 120 16.95 -1.95 -1.43
C LYS A 120 15.87 -2.51 -2.35
N GLN A 121 14.75 -1.78 -2.49
CA GLN A 121 13.66 -2.17 -3.38
C GLN A 121 14.12 -2.23 -4.85
N LYS A 122 14.88 -1.22 -5.31
CA LYS A 122 15.47 -1.22 -6.66
C LYS A 122 16.51 -2.32 -6.85
N ALA A 123 17.34 -2.59 -5.85
CA ALA A 123 18.28 -3.70 -5.89
C ALA A 123 17.55 -5.05 -6.01
N PHE A 124 16.48 -5.25 -5.21
CA PHE A 124 15.62 -6.43 -5.32
C PHE A 124 15.03 -6.59 -6.71
N PHE A 125 14.56 -5.51 -7.35
CA PHE A 125 14.05 -5.58 -8.73
C PHE A 125 15.13 -6.03 -9.70
N ALA A 126 16.32 -5.45 -9.60
CA ALA A 126 17.45 -5.81 -10.48
C ALA A 126 17.89 -7.26 -10.31
N GLU A 127 18.03 -7.73 -9.06
CA GLU A 127 18.43 -9.10 -8.73
C GLU A 127 17.45 -10.17 -9.25
N ASN A 128 16.15 -9.81 -9.31
CA ASN A 128 15.09 -10.70 -9.79
C ASN A 128 14.68 -10.44 -11.24
N ASN A 129 15.45 -9.62 -11.97
CA ASN A 129 15.18 -9.21 -13.36
C ASN A 129 13.76 -8.59 -13.53
N ILE A 130 13.22 -7.93 -12.52
CA ILE A 130 11.95 -7.21 -12.57
C ILE A 130 12.20 -5.88 -13.29
N PRO A 131 11.49 -5.58 -14.41
CA PRO A 131 11.70 -4.35 -15.14
C PRO A 131 11.33 -3.12 -14.29
N THR A 132 12.25 -2.17 -14.22
CA THR A 132 12.11 -0.89 -13.53
C THR A 132 12.94 0.16 -14.24
N SER A 133 12.71 1.46 -13.96
CA SER A 133 13.54 2.53 -14.51
C SER A 133 15.01 2.28 -14.23
N PRO A 134 15.92 2.48 -15.20
CA PRO A 134 17.36 2.42 -14.94
C PRO A 134 17.72 3.37 -13.79
N PHE A 135 18.53 2.90 -12.85
CA PHE A 135 18.79 3.64 -11.62
C PHE A 135 20.25 3.57 -11.16
N GLN A 136 20.63 4.53 -10.31
CA GLN A 136 21.88 4.54 -9.57
C GLN A 136 21.63 4.93 -8.11
N LEU A 137 22.39 4.34 -7.20
CA LEU A 137 22.38 4.75 -5.80
C LEU A 137 23.46 5.81 -5.58
N ILE A 138 23.12 6.89 -4.90
CA ILE A 138 24.00 8.00 -4.58
C ILE A 138 24.01 8.31 -3.09
N GLY A 139 25.11 8.86 -2.59
CA GLY A 139 25.24 9.30 -1.21
C GLY A 139 24.69 10.71 -0.92
N GLY A 140 24.60 11.56 -1.94
CA GLY A 140 24.13 12.95 -1.79
C GLY A 140 24.15 13.76 -3.08
N ALA A 141 23.82 15.04 -2.99
CA ALA A 141 23.61 15.94 -4.13
C ALA A 141 24.84 16.07 -5.06
N SER A 142 26.05 15.97 -4.54
CA SER A 142 27.28 16.07 -5.33
C SER A 142 27.41 14.99 -6.42
N GLU A 143 26.69 13.88 -6.27
CA GLU A 143 26.73 12.75 -7.18
C GLU A 143 25.63 12.76 -8.25
N VAL A 144 24.68 13.68 -8.16
CA VAL A 144 23.50 13.74 -9.05
C VAL A 144 23.91 13.86 -10.53
N LYS A 145 25.02 14.55 -10.82
CA LYS A 145 25.54 14.70 -12.20
C LYS A 145 26.10 13.43 -12.83
N LYS A 146 26.23 12.33 -12.05
CA LYS A 146 26.72 11.05 -12.58
C LYS A 146 25.75 10.41 -13.58
N MET A 147 24.49 10.77 -13.51
CA MET A 147 23.45 10.31 -14.43
C MET A 147 22.98 11.50 -15.29
N GLY A 148 22.85 11.29 -16.59
CA GLY A 148 22.40 12.35 -17.52
C GLY A 148 20.97 12.80 -17.26
N LEU A 149 20.69 14.09 -17.46
CA LEU A 149 19.35 14.68 -17.32
C LEU A 149 18.46 14.31 -18.55
N PRO A 150 17.13 14.18 -18.39
CA PRO A 150 16.36 14.38 -17.16
C PRO A 150 16.39 13.15 -16.24
N ILE A 151 16.38 13.40 -14.92
CA ILE A 151 16.36 12.35 -13.89
C ILE A 151 15.34 12.65 -12.80
N VAL A 152 14.95 11.60 -12.10
CA VAL A 152 14.14 11.66 -10.89
C VAL A 152 15.01 11.23 -9.71
N GLN A 153 15.17 12.12 -8.73
CA GLN A 153 15.83 11.78 -7.48
C GLN A 153 14.77 11.44 -6.43
N LYS A 154 14.89 10.27 -5.82
CA LYS A 154 14.03 9.81 -4.73
C LYS A 154 14.88 9.56 -3.48
N MET A 155 14.51 10.16 -2.36
CA MET A 155 15.13 9.82 -1.07
C MET A 155 14.94 8.33 -0.79
N ARG A 156 15.97 7.64 -0.31
CA ARG A 156 15.87 6.19 -0.02
C ARG A 156 14.86 5.88 1.05
N THR A 157 14.77 6.72 2.08
CA THR A 157 13.87 6.52 3.23
C THR A 157 13.13 7.82 3.56
N GLY A 158 11.99 7.74 4.25
CA GLY A 158 11.26 8.91 4.76
C GLY A 158 10.40 9.66 3.75
N GLY A 159 10.39 9.28 2.46
CA GLY A 159 9.50 9.85 1.45
C GLY A 159 8.10 9.18 1.45
N TYR A 160 7.04 9.96 1.27
CA TYR A 160 5.65 9.49 1.14
C TYR A 160 4.81 10.52 0.39
N ASP A 161 3.76 10.10 -0.31
CA ASP A 161 2.82 10.97 -1.04
C ASP A 161 3.55 12.08 -1.85
N GLY A 162 4.52 11.71 -2.69
CA GLY A 162 5.33 12.64 -3.51
C GLY A 162 6.38 13.45 -2.75
N LYS A 163 6.41 13.42 -1.41
CA LYS A 163 7.48 14.03 -0.62
C LYS A 163 8.76 13.20 -0.70
N GLY A 164 9.91 13.88 -0.86
CA GLY A 164 11.19 13.19 -1.05
C GLY A 164 11.41 12.70 -2.48
N VAL A 165 10.67 13.24 -3.45
CA VAL A 165 10.86 13.05 -4.89
C VAL A 165 11.06 14.40 -5.56
N VAL A 166 12.06 14.52 -6.41
CA VAL A 166 12.29 15.71 -7.24
C VAL A 166 12.67 15.31 -8.66
N VAL A 167 12.03 15.95 -9.62
CA VAL A 167 12.37 15.81 -11.05
C VAL A 167 13.35 16.91 -11.41
N LEU A 168 14.52 16.51 -11.90
CA LEU A 168 15.61 17.40 -12.34
C LEU A 168 15.70 17.30 -13.87
N LYS A 169 15.15 18.30 -14.54
CA LYS A 169 15.03 18.32 -16.01
C LYS A 169 16.25 18.94 -16.67
N SER A 170 16.91 19.88 -16.01
CA SER A 170 18.02 20.66 -16.53
C SER A 170 19.05 20.98 -15.43
N GLU A 171 20.20 21.52 -15.80
CA GLU A 171 21.21 21.97 -14.83
C GLU A 171 20.68 23.04 -13.86
N ALA A 172 19.72 23.86 -14.27
CA ALA A 172 19.10 24.86 -13.41
C ALA A 172 18.28 24.24 -12.25
N ASP A 173 17.92 22.97 -12.35
CA ASP A 173 17.17 22.26 -11.30
C ASP A 173 18.07 21.65 -10.23
N LEU A 174 19.39 21.61 -10.44
CA LEU A 174 20.31 20.88 -9.56
C LEU A 174 20.36 21.41 -8.13
N ASP A 175 20.09 22.70 -7.93
CA ASP A 175 19.98 23.31 -6.60
C ASP A 175 18.79 22.76 -5.77
N ARG A 176 17.87 22.07 -6.41
CA ARG A 176 16.73 21.41 -5.77
C ARG A 176 17.04 19.98 -5.33
N ALA A 177 18.21 19.47 -5.68
CA ALA A 177 18.61 18.10 -5.35
C ALA A 177 18.73 17.90 -3.84
N PHE A 178 18.28 16.75 -3.35
CA PHE A 178 18.44 16.38 -1.95
C PHE A 178 19.87 15.95 -1.65
N ASP A 179 20.43 16.48 -0.57
CA ASP A 179 21.76 16.08 -0.10
C ASP A 179 21.67 14.96 0.96
N VAL A 180 21.04 13.86 0.55
CA VAL A 180 20.87 12.65 1.37
C VAL A 180 20.99 11.41 0.49
N PRO A 181 21.25 10.22 1.08
CA PRO A 181 21.24 8.97 0.32
C PRO A 181 19.96 8.81 -0.50
N SER A 182 20.11 8.65 -1.80
CA SER A 182 19.00 8.70 -2.76
C SER A 182 19.14 7.63 -3.85
N VAL A 183 18.03 7.38 -4.52
CA VAL A 183 17.97 6.67 -5.80
C VAL A 183 17.83 7.74 -6.89
N LEU A 184 18.71 7.72 -7.88
CA LEU A 184 18.52 8.44 -9.13
C LEU A 184 17.90 7.48 -10.15
N GLU A 185 16.88 7.90 -10.84
CA GLU A 185 16.24 7.13 -11.91
C GLU A 185 16.24 7.97 -13.18
N HIS A 186 16.40 7.33 -14.34
CA HIS A 186 16.06 8.00 -15.60
C HIS A 186 14.59 8.35 -15.60
N ALA A 187 14.28 9.58 -15.99
CA ALA A 187 12.89 10.00 -16.14
C ALA A 187 12.21 9.16 -17.24
N VAL A 188 11.15 8.46 -16.87
CA VAL A 188 10.33 7.69 -17.81
C VAL A 188 9.39 8.65 -18.54
N ASP A 189 9.25 8.48 -19.85
CA ASP A 189 8.20 9.15 -20.65
C ASP A 189 6.88 8.41 -20.42
N ILE A 190 6.21 8.74 -19.32
CA ILE A 190 5.03 8.04 -18.83
C ILE A 190 3.84 8.36 -19.75
N ASP A 191 3.18 7.31 -20.25
CA ASP A 191 1.87 7.39 -20.87
C ASP A 191 0.77 7.25 -19.83
N LYS A 192 0.84 6.20 -18.98
CA LYS A 192 -0.12 5.94 -17.90
C LYS A 192 0.56 5.47 -16.62
N GLU A 193 -0.01 5.86 -15.48
CA GLU A 193 0.33 5.29 -14.18
C GLU A 193 -0.70 4.23 -13.83
N LEU A 194 -0.23 3.02 -13.57
CA LEU A 194 -1.06 1.85 -13.32
C LEU A 194 -0.79 1.31 -11.91
N SER A 195 -1.77 0.62 -11.37
CA SER A 195 -1.59 -0.13 -10.12
C SER A 195 -2.27 -1.49 -10.21
N VAL A 196 -1.60 -2.50 -9.68
CA VAL A 196 -2.13 -3.86 -9.59
C VAL A 196 -1.99 -4.34 -8.17
N ILE A 197 -3.09 -4.77 -7.56
CA ILE A 197 -3.09 -5.35 -6.22
C ILE A 197 -3.07 -6.86 -6.33
N VAL A 198 -2.09 -7.47 -5.66
CA VAL A 198 -1.94 -8.92 -5.57
C VAL A 198 -2.10 -9.34 -4.11
N ALA A 199 -2.94 -10.34 -3.88
CA ALA A 199 -3.05 -11.03 -2.61
C ALA A 199 -2.39 -12.40 -2.71
N ARG A 200 -1.61 -12.78 -1.69
CA ARG A 200 -1.03 -14.12 -1.58
C ARG A 200 -1.08 -14.59 -0.13
N ASN A 201 -1.52 -15.83 0.08
CA ASN A 201 -1.54 -16.43 1.42
C ASN A 201 -0.34 -17.37 1.64
N SER A 202 -0.21 -17.92 2.85
CA SER A 202 0.89 -18.81 3.22
C SER A 202 0.92 -20.14 2.44
N ARG A 203 -0.21 -20.53 1.82
CA ARG A 203 -0.32 -21.73 0.97
C ARG A 203 0.14 -21.48 -0.46
N GLY A 204 0.49 -20.23 -0.79
CA GLY A 204 0.89 -19.83 -2.14
C GLY A 204 -0.29 -19.62 -3.10
N GLU A 205 -1.54 -19.58 -2.61
CA GLU A 205 -2.68 -19.14 -3.41
C GLU A 205 -2.51 -17.65 -3.74
N ILE A 206 -2.76 -17.29 -4.98
CA ILE A 206 -2.62 -15.91 -5.49
C ILE A 206 -3.91 -15.50 -6.15
N GLU A 207 -4.38 -14.30 -5.80
CA GLU A 207 -5.46 -13.58 -6.46
C GLU A 207 -4.96 -12.18 -6.86
N CYS A 208 -5.31 -11.77 -8.06
CA CYS A 208 -4.88 -10.49 -8.62
C CYS A 208 -6.10 -9.65 -9.00
N PHE A 209 -6.20 -8.44 -8.47
CA PHE A 209 -7.26 -7.51 -8.85
C PHE A 209 -7.04 -6.98 -10.28
N PRO A 210 -8.12 -6.59 -10.98
CA PRO A 210 -8.00 -5.90 -12.25
C PRO A 210 -7.08 -4.69 -12.18
N VAL A 211 -6.34 -4.44 -13.25
CA VAL A 211 -5.44 -3.28 -13.34
C VAL A 211 -6.24 -2.00 -13.28
N VAL A 212 -5.80 -1.05 -12.48
CA VAL A 212 -6.38 0.29 -12.39
C VAL A 212 -5.43 1.35 -12.94
N GLU A 213 -6.00 2.39 -13.52
CA GLU A 213 -5.27 3.59 -13.94
C GLU A 213 -5.41 4.66 -12.88
N ALA A 214 -4.29 5.25 -12.48
CA ALA A 214 -4.23 6.37 -11.54
C ALA A 214 -4.03 7.68 -12.31
N VAL A 215 -4.96 8.63 -12.14
CA VAL A 215 -4.84 9.97 -12.72
C VAL A 215 -4.46 10.94 -11.62
N PHE A 216 -3.38 11.67 -11.85
CA PHE A 216 -2.82 12.59 -10.86
C PHE A 216 -3.24 14.02 -11.12
N ASP A 217 -3.55 14.76 -10.05
CA ASP A 217 -3.65 16.20 -10.11
C ASP A 217 -2.25 16.80 -10.37
N PRO A 218 -2.08 17.58 -11.45
CA PRO A 218 -0.77 18.09 -11.83
C PRO A 218 -0.21 19.15 -10.87
N VAL A 219 -1.05 19.75 -10.02
CA VAL A 219 -0.67 20.79 -9.05
C VAL A 219 -0.35 20.16 -7.70
N ALA A 220 -1.23 19.30 -7.21
CA ALA A 220 -1.06 18.65 -5.90
C ALA A 220 -0.10 17.46 -5.95
N ASN A 221 0.17 16.90 -7.14
CA ASN A 221 0.94 15.67 -7.34
C ASN A 221 0.43 14.50 -6.47
N LEU A 222 -0.89 14.39 -6.38
CA LEU A 222 -1.63 13.35 -5.67
C LEU A 222 -2.60 12.69 -6.63
N VAL A 223 -2.90 11.42 -6.41
CA VAL A 223 -3.96 10.73 -7.15
C VAL A 223 -5.28 11.48 -6.92
N ASP A 224 -5.83 12.03 -7.98
CA ASP A 224 -7.14 12.68 -8.00
C ASP A 224 -8.24 11.62 -8.08
N TYR A 225 -8.18 10.80 -9.12
CA TYR A 225 -9.11 9.69 -9.29
C TYR A 225 -8.44 8.45 -9.89
N LEU A 226 -9.14 7.33 -9.80
CA LEU A 226 -8.77 6.05 -10.40
C LEU A 226 -9.87 5.58 -11.33
N ILE A 227 -9.47 4.87 -12.38
CA ILE A 227 -10.37 4.18 -13.30
C ILE A 227 -10.10 2.69 -13.24
N ALA A 228 -11.14 1.89 -13.04
CA ALA A 228 -11.09 0.44 -12.99
C ALA A 228 -12.13 -0.17 -13.96
N PRO A 229 -11.75 -1.05 -14.90
CA PRO A 229 -10.37 -1.36 -15.26
C PRO A 229 -9.66 -0.17 -15.92
N ALA A 230 -8.32 -0.19 -15.95
CA ALA A 230 -7.51 0.78 -16.66
C ALA A 230 -7.85 0.83 -18.16
N ASP A 231 -7.79 2.02 -18.75
CA ASP A 231 -7.99 2.22 -20.21
C ASP A 231 -6.72 1.86 -21.00
N ILE A 232 -6.44 0.56 -21.05
CA ILE A 232 -5.30 -0.05 -21.76
C ILE A 232 -5.76 -1.27 -22.55
N SER A 233 -4.90 -1.76 -23.44
CA SER A 233 -5.22 -2.97 -24.22
C SER A 233 -5.32 -4.20 -23.30
N PRO A 234 -6.11 -5.23 -23.68
CA PRO A 234 -6.18 -6.48 -22.94
C PRO A 234 -4.83 -7.17 -22.77
N GLU A 235 -3.92 -7.03 -23.72
CA GLU A 235 -2.56 -7.56 -23.65
C GLU A 235 -1.74 -6.83 -22.58
N GLN A 236 -1.74 -5.49 -22.60
CA GLN A 236 -1.09 -4.68 -21.55
C GLN A 236 -1.64 -4.97 -20.16
N ALA A 237 -2.95 -5.13 -20.02
CA ALA A 237 -3.57 -5.49 -18.74
C ALA A 237 -3.10 -6.87 -18.24
N LYS A 238 -3.02 -7.84 -19.14
CA LYS A 238 -2.49 -9.18 -18.84
C LYS A 238 -1.03 -9.12 -18.42
N ASP A 239 -0.19 -8.39 -19.16
CA ASP A 239 1.24 -8.27 -18.87
C ASP A 239 1.50 -7.54 -17.54
N ALA A 240 0.73 -6.50 -17.24
CA ALA A 240 0.77 -5.80 -15.96
C ALA A 240 0.43 -6.73 -14.79
N ALA A 241 -0.62 -7.54 -14.93
CA ALA A 241 -1.00 -8.54 -13.91
C ALA A 241 0.08 -9.61 -13.72
N ILE A 242 0.64 -10.15 -14.82
CA ILE A 242 1.75 -11.13 -14.77
C ILE A 242 2.97 -10.53 -14.08
N LEU A 243 3.32 -9.27 -14.40
CA LEU A 243 4.45 -8.59 -13.78
C LEU A 243 4.24 -8.40 -12.28
N ALA A 244 3.03 -7.99 -11.85
CA ALA A 244 2.71 -7.82 -10.44
C ALA A 244 2.72 -9.15 -9.66
N ILE A 245 2.19 -10.22 -10.24
CA ILE A 245 2.24 -11.58 -9.66
C ILE A 245 3.70 -12.02 -9.51
N ARG A 246 4.53 -11.83 -10.54
CA ARG A 246 5.96 -12.14 -10.50
C ARG A 246 6.70 -11.41 -9.40
N VAL A 247 6.37 -10.15 -9.11
CA VAL A 247 6.92 -9.39 -7.98
C VAL A 247 6.56 -10.06 -6.65
N ALA A 248 5.29 -10.41 -6.45
CA ALA A 248 4.82 -11.06 -5.23
C ALA A 248 5.46 -12.45 -5.02
N GLU A 249 5.61 -13.24 -6.10
CA GLU A 249 6.27 -14.54 -6.08
C GLU A 249 7.78 -14.43 -5.78
N ALA A 250 8.48 -13.52 -6.46
CA ALA A 250 9.91 -13.30 -6.24
C ALA A 250 10.25 -12.91 -4.80
N MET A 251 9.32 -12.18 -4.14
CA MET A 251 9.45 -11.78 -2.74
C MET A 251 8.98 -12.87 -1.76
N ASP A 252 8.35 -13.95 -2.21
CA ASP A 252 7.58 -14.89 -1.35
C ASP A 252 6.63 -14.11 -0.41
N PHE A 253 5.97 -13.11 -0.97
CA PHE A 253 5.16 -12.17 -0.22
C PHE A 253 3.91 -12.87 0.35
N GLU A 254 3.58 -12.57 1.60
CA GLU A 254 2.31 -12.95 2.22
C GLU A 254 1.54 -11.68 2.60
N GLY A 255 0.22 -11.69 2.38
CA GLY A 255 -0.65 -10.54 2.58
C GLY A 255 -1.08 -9.90 1.26
N LEU A 256 -1.25 -8.59 1.28
CA LEU A 256 -1.62 -7.79 0.13
C LEU A 256 -0.47 -6.86 -0.25
N VAL A 257 -0.10 -6.86 -1.52
CA VAL A 257 0.88 -5.91 -2.08
C VAL A 257 0.26 -5.19 -3.28
N ALA A 258 0.31 -3.86 -3.25
CA ALA A 258 0.03 -3.05 -4.43
C ALA A 258 1.35 -2.80 -5.16
N VAL A 259 1.37 -3.11 -6.46
CA VAL A 259 2.49 -2.88 -7.36
C VAL A 259 2.13 -1.70 -8.25
N GLU A 260 2.84 -0.59 -8.06
CA GLU A 260 2.69 0.59 -8.91
C GLU A 260 3.58 0.47 -10.14
N LEU A 261 3.01 0.73 -11.31
CA LEU A 261 3.65 0.53 -12.60
C LEU A 261 3.58 1.82 -13.43
N PHE A 262 4.61 2.06 -14.20
CA PHE A 262 4.55 2.98 -15.33
C PHE A 262 4.36 2.19 -16.63
N LEU A 263 3.39 2.60 -17.43
CA LEU A 263 3.33 2.27 -18.85
C LEU A 263 3.96 3.45 -19.59
N ASP A 264 5.07 3.22 -20.26
CA ASP A 264 5.71 4.26 -21.06
C ASP A 264 5.08 4.40 -22.47
N ARG A 265 5.44 5.46 -23.19
CA ARG A 265 4.91 5.70 -24.55
C ARG A 265 5.36 4.68 -25.59
N ASP A 266 6.40 3.90 -25.29
CA ASP A 266 6.84 2.80 -26.14
C ASP A 266 6.10 1.49 -25.84
N GLY A 267 5.20 1.49 -24.84
CA GLY A 267 4.39 0.36 -24.41
C GLY A 267 5.09 -0.57 -23.41
N ASN A 268 6.21 -0.17 -22.81
CA ASN A 268 6.89 -0.97 -21.80
C ASN A 268 6.26 -0.76 -20.42
N LEU A 269 6.19 -1.84 -19.64
CA LEU A 269 5.77 -1.82 -18.23
C LEU A 269 6.99 -1.81 -17.31
N LEU A 270 7.06 -0.84 -16.43
CA LEU A 270 8.14 -0.66 -15.45
C LEU A 270 7.58 -0.58 -14.05
N VAL A 271 8.11 -1.40 -13.12
CA VAL A 271 7.73 -1.30 -11.70
C VAL A 271 8.32 -0.02 -11.11
N ASN A 272 7.44 0.81 -10.55
CA ASN A 272 7.81 2.04 -9.84
C ASN A 272 8.14 1.75 -8.37
N GLU A 273 7.12 1.35 -7.59
CA GLU A 273 7.28 1.04 -6.17
C GLU A 273 6.22 0.02 -5.68
N LEU A 274 6.39 -0.44 -4.44
CA LEU A 274 5.52 -1.41 -3.79
C LEU A 274 4.91 -0.80 -2.52
N ALA A 275 3.63 -1.11 -2.28
CA ALA A 275 2.99 -0.87 -0.98
C ALA A 275 2.52 -2.21 -0.38
N PRO A 276 3.07 -2.65 0.76
CA PRO A 276 2.87 -4.01 1.31
C PRO A 276 1.63 -4.08 2.21
N ARG A 277 0.52 -3.52 1.77
CA ARG A 277 -0.73 -3.35 2.52
C ARG A 277 -1.89 -3.02 1.59
N THR A 278 -3.09 -2.89 2.15
CA THR A 278 -4.21 -2.26 1.44
C THR A 278 -3.81 -0.88 0.91
N HIS A 279 -4.27 -0.52 -0.27
CA HIS A 279 -3.79 0.66 -1.00
C HIS A 279 -4.94 1.54 -1.51
N ASN A 280 -4.65 2.83 -1.73
CA ASN A 280 -5.63 3.77 -2.28
C ASN A 280 -6.19 3.31 -3.63
N SER A 281 -5.35 2.67 -4.45
CA SER A 281 -5.77 2.14 -5.77
C SER A 281 -6.81 1.02 -5.69
N GLY A 282 -7.02 0.42 -4.53
CA GLY A 282 -8.01 -0.64 -4.33
C GLY A 282 -9.30 -0.22 -3.62
N HIS A 283 -9.53 1.08 -3.37
CA HIS A 283 -10.72 1.51 -2.63
C HIS A 283 -12.03 1.21 -3.36
N HIS A 284 -12.04 1.30 -4.70
CA HIS A 284 -13.18 0.95 -5.53
C HIS A 284 -13.65 -0.50 -5.34
N THR A 285 -12.76 -1.38 -4.87
CA THR A 285 -13.08 -2.81 -4.71
C THR A 285 -14.14 -3.07 -3.64
N ILE A 286 -14.43 -2.10 -2.78
CA ILE A 286 -15.46 -2.24 -1.74
C ILE A 286 -16.82 -2.52 -2.39
N GLU A 287 -17.18 -1.79 -3.44
CA GLU A 287 -18.45 -1.95 -4.15
C GLU A 287 -18.30 -2.64 -5.51
N ALA A 288 -17.13 -2.49 -6.15
CA ALA A 288 -16.97 -2.90 -7.54
C ALA A 288 -16.45 -4.32 -7.75
N ASN A 289 -16.00 -5.01 -6.69
CA ASN A 289 -15.49 -6.38 -6.78
C ASN A 289 -16.24 -7.32 -5.82
N ARG A 290 -16.26 -8.62 -6.12
CA ARG A 290 -16.88 -9.63 -5.25
C ARG A 290 -16.23 -9.72 -3.89
N THR A 291 -14.91 -9.56 -3.83
CA THR A 291 -14.13 -9.47 -2.60
C THR A 291 -13.38 -8.15 -2.60
N SER A 292 -13.55 -7.34 -1.56
CA SER A 292 -12.81 -6.09 -1.43
C SER A 292 -11.33 -6.36 -1.11
N GLN A 293 -10.46 -5.40 -1.37
CA GLN A 293 -9.05 -5.50 -0.95
C GLN A 293 -8.91 -5.66 0.58
N PHE A 294 -9.83 -5.12 1.36
CA PHE A 294 -9.80 -5.19 2.82
C PHE A 294 -10.16 -6.58 3.31
N GLU A 295 -11.22 -7.18 2.77
CA GLU A 295 -11.56 -8.56 3.03
C GLU A 295 -10.46 -9.51 2.55
N GLN A 296 -9.93 -9.27 1.35
CA GLN A 296 -8.87 -10.10 0.78
C GLN A 296 -7.59 -10.05 1.63
N HIS A 297 -7.26 -8.87 2.18
CA HIS A 297 -6.14 -8.73 3.11
C HIS A 297 -6.36 -9.56 4.38
N LEU A 298 -7.55 -9.47 4.98
CA LEU A 298 -7.91 -10.29 6.13
C LEU A 298 -7.80 -11.78 5.82
N ARG A 299 -8.30 -12.23 4.67
CA ARG A 299 -8.19 -13.63 4.24
C ARG A 299 -6.74 -14.07 4.13
N ALA A 300 -5.88 -13.24 3.54
CA ALA A 300 -4.46 -13.54 3.39
C ALA A 300 -3.72 -13.60 4.74
N VAL A 301 -3.93 -12.61 5.64
CA VAL A 301 -3.23 -12.58 6.93
C VAL A 301 -3.72 -13.62 7.93
N LEU A 302 -4.98 -14.03 7.80
CA LEU A 302 -5.60 -15.07 8.65
C LEU A 302 -5.52 -16.46 8.01
N ASP A 303 -4.79 -16.60 6.91
CA ASP A 303 -4.60 -17.87 6.17
C ASP A 303 -5.90 -18.54 5.73
N LEU A 304 -6.91 -17.73 5.38
CA LEU A 304 -8.15 -18.19 4.77
C LEU A 304 -7.98 -18.41 3.27
N PRO A 305 -8.88 -19.18 2.64
CA PRO A 305 -8.98 -19.22 1.18
C PRO A 305 -9.18 -17.81 0.63
N LEU A 306 -8.43 -17.46 -0.41
CA LEU A 306 -8.60 -16.15 -1.06
C LEU A 306 -9.96 -16.09 -1.76
N GLY A 307 -10.60 -14.92 -1.74
CA GLY A 307 -11.83 -14.65 -2.46
C GLY A 307 -11.56 -14.26 -3.90
N THR A 308 -12.52 -14.48 -4.80
CA THR A 308 -12.37 -14.02 -6.18
C THR A 308 -12.34 -12.49 -6.27
N THR A 309 -11.42 -11.98 -7.09
CA THR A 309 -11.24 -10.55 -7.36
C THR A 309 -12.08 -10.06 -8.54
N GLU A 310 -13.03 -10.88 -9.02
CA GLU A 310 -13.91 -10.55 -10.15
C GLU A 310 -14.66 -9.23 -9.91
N ALA A 311 -14.65 -8.35 -10.91
CA ALA A 311 -15.44 -7.13 -10.90
C ALA A 311 -16.93 -7.44 -11.08
N VAL A 312 -17.79 -6.74 -10.33
CA VAL A 312 -19.24 -6.89 -10.41
C VAL A 312 -19.89 -5.86 -11.33
N PHE A 313 -19.12 -4.86 -11.74
CA PHE A 313 -19.53 -3.84 -12.71
C PHE A 313 -18.53 -3.77 -13.86
N PRO A 314 -18.94 -3.37 -15.06
CA PRO A 314 -18.05 -3.27 -16.22
C PRO A 314 -17.00 -2.17 -16.05
N ALA A 315 -17.26 -1.15 -15.24
CA ALA A 315 -16.34 -0.08 -14.90
C ALA A 315 -16.71 0.55 -13.56
N ALA A 316 -15.70 1.09 -12.89
CA ALA A 316 -15.82 1.87 -11.67
C ALA A 316 -14.80 3.01 -11.68
N ALA A 317 -15.09 4.08 -10.96
CA ALA A 317 -14.14 5.14 -10.69
C ALA A 317 -14.10 5.43 -9.18
N MET A 318 -12.93 5.76 -8.66
CA MET A 318 -12.77 6.23 -7.29
C MET A 318 -12.15 7.62 -7.30
N VAL A 319 -12.78 8.57 -6.63
CA VAL A 319 -12.31 9.95 -6.51
C VAL A 319 -11.89 10.21 -5.08
N ASN A 320 -10.67 10.76 -4.87
CA ASN A 320 -10.22 11.16 -3.55
C ASN A 320 -10.87 12.47 -3.12
N LEU A 321 -11.52 12.47 -1.96
CA LEU A 321 -12.01 13.69 -1.31
C LEU A 321 -10.87 14.28 -0.48
N VAL A 322 -10.27 15.36 -0.97
CA VAL A 322 -9.13 16.00 -0.32
C VAL A 322 -9.52 17.35 0.29
N GLY A 323 -8.83 17.76 1.36
CA GLY A 323 -8.97 19.11 1.88
C GLY A 323 -8.52 20.15 0.87
N SER A 324 -9.30 21.21 0.67
CA SER A 324 -8.90 22.33 -0.21
C SER A 324 -7.58 22.96 0.23
N ALA A 325 -6.96 23.74 -0.64
CA ALA A 325 -5.66 24.39 -0.37
C ALA A 325 -5.63 25.26 0.90
N GLU A 326 -6.80 25.77 1.30
CA GLU A 326 -6.97 26.65 2.48
C GLU A 326 -7.66 25.93 3.65
N ALA A 327 -7.99 24.63 3.51
CA ALA A 327 -8.76 23.91 4.51
C ALA A 327 -7.98 23.69 5.81
N LEU A 328 -8.53 24.15 6.92
CA LEU A 328 -7.99 23.94 8.26
C LEU A 328 -9.14 23.77 9.28
N GLY A 329 -8.90 22.97 10.31
CA GLY A 329 -9.83 22.79 11.43
C GLY A 329 -10.76 21.59 11.28
N THR A 330 -12.00 21.72 11.76
CA THR A 330 -12.99 20.63 11.73
C THR A 330 -13.48 20.40 10.30
N PRO A 331 -13.51 19.13 9.81
CA PRO A 331 -13.99 18.83 8.47
C PRO A 331 -15.47 19.20 8.29
N ILE A 332 -15.79 19.85 7.19
CA ILE A 332 -17.16 20.09 6.73
C ILE A 332 -17.28 19.52 5.32
N TYR A 333 -18.24 18.64 5.12
CA TYR A 333 -18.53 18.02 3.83
C TYR A 333 -19.78 18.67 3.25
N SER A 334 -19.65 19.36 2.13
CA SER A 334 -20.77 19.94 1.39
C SER A 334 -21.08 19.12 0.14
N GLY A 335 -22.35 19.08 -0.27
CA GLY A 335 -22.79 18.38 -1.47
C GLY A 335 -22.95 16.86 -1.33
N LEU A 336 -22.82 16.31 -0.12
CA LEU A 336 -22.95 14.88 0.13
C LEU A 336 -24.39 14.39 -0.19
N ASP A 337 -25.39 15.15 0.19
CA ASP A 337 -26.79 14.90 -0.11
C ASP A 337 -27.04 14.86 -1.64
N SER A 338 -26.48 15.83 -2.35
CA SER A 338 -26.56 15.88 -3.81
C SER A 338 -25.88 14.68 -4.47
N SER A 339 -24.70 14.30 -3.99
CA SER A 339 -23.98 13.13 -4.48
C SER A 339 -24.78 11.84 -4.28
N LEU A 340 -25.37 11.65 -3.13
CA LEU A 340 -26.19 10.47 -2.79
C LEU A 340 -27.48 10.35 -3.61
N ASN A 341 -27.93 11.42 -4.26
CA ASN A 341 -29.04 11.38 -5.21
C ASN A 341 -28.65 10.71 -6.56
N THR A 342 -27.37 10.50 -6.81
CA THR A 342 -26.90 9.82 -8.01
C THR A 342 -26.72 8.34 -7.71
N PRO A 343 -27.48 7.42 -8.37
CA PRO A 343 -27.32 5.99 -8.17
C PRO A 343 -25.90 5.51 -8.47
N GLY A 344 -25.36 4.64 -7.61
CA GLY A 344 -24.02 4.07 -7.76
C GLY A 344 -22.88 4.94 -7.20
N ILE A 345 -23.20 6.04 -6.53
CA ILE A 345 -22.20 6.80 -5.75
C ILE A 345 -22.18 6.31 -4.31
N HIS A 346 -20.99 5.95 -3.84
CA HIS A 346 -20.73 5.39 -2.51
C HIS A 346 -19.66 6.22 -1.78
N PRO A 347 -20.05 7.20 -0.94
CA PRO A 347 -19.09 8.02 -0.21
C PRO A 347 -18.54 7.28 1.01
N HIS A 348 -17.23 7.25 1.14
CA HIS A 348 -16.49 6.71 2.29
C HIS A 348 -15.76 7.84 2.99
N LEU A 349 -16.28 8.33 4.12
CA LEU A 349 -15.68 9.37 4.93
C LEU A 349 -14.75 8.72 5.98
N TYR A 350 -13.53 9.25 6.11
CA TYR A 350 -12.50 8.60 6.92
C TYR A 350 -12.56 8.89 8.42
N GLY A 351 -13.44 9.80 8.86
CA GLY A 351 -13.57 10.12 10.30
C GLY A 351 -12.37 10.84 10.91
N LYS A 352 -11.59 11.56 10.10
CA LYS A 352 -10.47 12.37 10.59
C LYS A 352 -11.00 13.60 11.35
N SER A 353 -10.44 13.88 12.53
CA SER A 353 -10.85 14.98 13.40
C SER A 353 -10.48 16.37 12.86
N ALA A 354 -9.51 16.47 11.97
CA ALA A 354 -9.08 17.73 11.39
C ALA A 354 -8.78 17.60 9.89
N VAL A 355 -9.21 18.60 9.11
CA VAL A 355 -8.82 18.78 7.72
C VAL A 355 -7.53 19.60 7.65
N LYS A 356 -6.71 19.31 6.64
CA LYS A 356 -5.51 20.08 6.24
C LYS A 356 -5.47 20.14 4.72
N PRO A 357 -4.75 21.10 4.12
CA PRO A 357 -4.56 21.16 2.69
C PRO A 357 -4.12 19.79 2.12
N PHE A 358 -4.80 19.36 1.08
CA PHE A 358 -4.55 18.12 0.33
C PHE A 358 -4.60 16.82 1.15
N ARG A 359 -5.04 16.87 2.40
CA ARG A 359 -5.24 15.66 3.21
C ARG A 359 -6.43 14.87 2.68
N LYS A 360 -6.23 13.59 2.38
CA LYS A 360 -7.32 12.67 2.00
C LYS A 360 -8.30 12.53 3.16
N MET A 361 -9.54 12.95 2.98
CA MET A 361 -10.60 13.00 4.00
C MET A 361 -11.68 11.95 3.76
N GLY A 362 -11.76 11.41 2.55
CA GLY A 362 -12.70 10.40 2.09
C GLY A 362 -12.42 10.00 0.66
N HIS A 363 -13.26 9.20 0.11
CA HIS A 363 -13.33 8.89 -1.32
C HIS A 363 -14.78 8.62 -1.73
#